data_46a3480be01791b40aa03b818de85511
#
_entry.id   46a3480be01791b40aa03b818de85511
#
_cell.length_a   1.000
_cell.length_b   1.000
_cell.length_c   1.000
_cell.angle_alpha   90.00
_cell.angle_beta   90.00
_cell.angle_gamma   90.00
#
_symmetry.space_group_name_H-M   'P 1'
#
loop_
_entity.id
_entity.type
_entity.pdbx_description
1 polymer ?
#
loop_
_entity_poly.entity_id
_entity_poly.type
_entity_poly.pdbx_seq_one_letter_code
_entity_poly.pdbx_strand_id
1 'polypeptide(L)'
;MNFSNSYQQITNLTGMGIQETTTEITNSTQITENGNMSVKGLPREMTFNDDNVMSVIAYSCLFIFAASGNLIVLVTLLKSRRYKSRVNTFIMHLSIADLVVAFIMLPLETAWHITVSWQAGDAACRILMFFRALGFYLSSFVLVTISLDRYFSIVHPMSIHDADRRGKIMLTLAWLLSIIASLPQSIIFHVERHPKFKWFEQCVTFNFFPTEQHELAYNLFNVITVYLLPLVIITTSYSLILYKVSKTARRDEEDRREFGLYTHRSHTYPLSRSGLISCTRAGIIGKARIRTLKMTLVIVTVFVLCWTPYFLMVSWFWIDRESAKNIDTKVQRGLFIFAVSSACLDPIVYGMFTAAFRKEAMRWVGWFKDRLNRMGLYTMTPNTASEQDNFK
;
A
#
# COMPACT_ATOMS: atom_id res chain seq x y z
N MET A 1 -9.64 -6.28 9.00
CA MET A 1 -10.39 -5.27 8.27
C MET A 1 -11.13 -6.03 7.19
N ASN A 2 -12.29 -6.01 7.02
CA ASN A 2 -13.37 -6.89 7.43
C ASN A 2 -14.06 -7.62 6.26
N PHE A 3 -13.59 -8.83 5.89
CA PHE A 3 -14.49 -9.85 5.32
C PHE A 3 -15.56 -10.28 6.34
N SER A 4 -15.36 -9.98 7.63
CA SER A 4 -16.33 -10.11 8.70
C SER A 4 -17.66 -9.42 8.41
N ASN A 5 -17.66 -8.29 7.71
CA ASN A 5 -18.89 -7.56 7.38
C ASN A 5 -19.74 -8.29 6.34
N SER A 6 -19.13 -8.94 5.35
CA SER A 6 -19.88 -9.76 4.40
C SER A 6 -20.47 -10.99 5.07
N TYR A 7 -19.78 -11.59 6.05
CA TYR A 7 -20.28 -12.71 6.81
C TYR A 7 -21.36 -12.27 7.83
N GLN A 8 -21.20 -11.13 8.49
CA GLN A 8 -22.26 -10.54 9.32
C GLN A 8 -23.49 -10.14 8.51
N GLN A 9 -23.34 -9.64 7.29
CA GLN A 9 -24.48 -9.42 6.39
C GLN A 9 -25.16 -10.75 6.02
N ILE A 10 -24.39 -11.80 5.72
CA ILE A 10 -24.93 -13.13 5.39
C ILE A 10 -25.67 -13.72 6.61
N THR A 11 -25.10 -13.63 7.83
CA THR A 11 -25.76 -14.14 9.04
C THR A 11 -26.95 -13.29 9.48
N ASN A 12 -26.91 -11.97 9.30
CA ASN A 12 -28.02 -11.08 9.61
C ASN A 12 -29.17 -11.24 8.59
N LEU A 13 -28.88 -11.39 7.30
CA LEU A 13 -29.88 -11.70 6.28
C LEU A 13 -30.53 -13.09 6.50
N THR A 14 -29.73 -14.08 6.95
CA THR A 14 -30.28 -15.40 7.29
C THR A 14 -30.93 -15.45 8.68
N GLY A 15 -30.60 -14.54 9.59
CA GLY A 15 -31.17 -14.43 10.94
C GLY A 15 -32.49 -13.66 10.98
N MET A 16 -32.66 -12.60 10.17
CA MET A 16 -33.93 -11.87 10.07
C MET A 16 -35.01 -12.62 9.25
N GLY A 17 -34.59 -13.58 8.39
CA GLY A 17 -35.52 -14.39 7.61
C GLY A 17 -36.17 -15.60 8.36
N ILE A 18 -35.88 -15.79 9.65
CA ILE A 18 -36.32 -17.00 10.36
C ILE A 18 -37.81 -16.94 10.80
N GLN A 19 -38.45 -15.77 10.79
CA GLN A 19 -39.87 -15.70 11.16
C GLN A 19 -40.89 -15.75 10.00
N GLU A 20 -40.45 -15.48 8.75
CA GLU A 20 -41.42 -15.45 7.62
C GLU A 20 -41.22 -16.52 6.51
N THR A 21 -40.06 -17.21 6.47
CA THR A 21 -39.75 -18.13 5.37
C THR A 21 -39.66 -19.60 5.76
N THR A 22 -40.07 -19.98 6.98
CA THR A 22 -40.12 -21.40 7.38
C THR A 22 -41.20 -22.19 6.61
N THR A 23 -42.11 -21.51 5.96
CA THR A 23 -43.20 -22.12 5.18
C THR A 23 -42.86 -22.28 3.68
N GLU A 24 -41.91 -21.50 3.14
CA GLU A 24 -41.56 -21.62 1.70
C GLU A 24 -40.36 -22.52 1.42
N ILE A 25 -39.48 -22.78 2.41
CA ILE A 25 -38.26 -23.60 2.21
C ILE A 25 -38.57 -25.10 2.28
N THR A 26 -39.74 -25.53 2.84
CA THR A 26 -40.15 -26.93 2.88
C THR A 26 -40.71 -27.44 1.56
N ASN A 27 -41.04 -26.58 0.61
CA ASN A 27 -41.66 -26.98 -0.67
C ASN A 27 -40.73 -27.01 -1.89
N SER A 28 -39.42 -26.76 -1.73
CA SER A 28 -38.47 -26.72 -2.87
C SER A 28 -37.40 -27.80 -2.84
N THR A 29 -37.50 -28.81 -1.96
CA THR A 29 -36.64 -29.98 -2.02
C THR A 29 -37.32 -31.06 -2.87
N GLN A 30 -37.36 -30.86 -4.19
CA GLN A 30 -37.58 -31.97 -5.12
C GLN A 30 -36.27 -32.70 -5.31
N ILE A 31 -36.17 -33.89 -4.77
CA ILE A 31 -35.14 -34.89 -5.08
C ILE A 31 -35.43 -35.35 -6.51
N THR A 32 -34.62 -34.94 -7.47
CA THR A 32 -34.58 -35.56 -8.80
C THR A 32 -33.81 -36.87 -8.70
N GLU A 33 -34.36 -37.94 -9.27
CA GLU A 33 -33.90 -39.33 -9.23
C GLU A 33 -32.48 -39.60 -9.76
N ASN A 34 -31.68 -38.58 -10.08
CA ASN A 34 -30.34 -38.72 -10.61
C ASN A 34 -29.26 -38.09 -9.72
N GLY A 35 -29.29 -38.23 -8.42
CA GLY A 35 -28.14 -38.03 -7.55
C GLY A 35 -27.33 -36.70 -7.67
N ASN A 36 -27.70 -35.83 -8.57
CA ASN A 36 -27.08 -34.48 -8.71
C ASN A 36 -27.87 -33.50 -7.82
N MET A 37 -27.27 -33.12 -6.71
CA MET A 37 -27.72 -32.06 -5.84
C MET A 37 -27.78 -30.76 -6.64
N SER A 38 -29.01 -30.41 -7.10
CA SER A 38 -29.20 -29.10 -7.76
C SER A 38 -28.91 -27.97 -6.78
N VAL A 39 -27.91 -27.16 -7.06
CA VAL A 39 -27.44 -26.01 -6.26
C VAL A 39 -28.43 -24.82 -6.32
N LYS A 40 -29.71 -25.08 -6.52
CA LYS A 40 -30.76 -24.06 -6.45
C LYS A 40 -31.07 -23.77 -4.98
N GLY A 41 -30.42 -22.76 -4.41
CA GLY A 41 -30.74 -22.28 -3.06
C GLY A 41 -29.56 -21.78 -2.23
N LEU A 42 -28.30 -21.82 -2.73
CA LEU A 42 -27.17 -21.22 -2.00
C LEU A 42 -27.14 -19.71 -2.22
N PRO A 43 -26.87 -18.90 -1.17
CA PRO A 43 -26.62 -17.48 -1.32
C PRO A 43 -25.50 -17.21 -2.32
N ARG A 44 -25.62 -16.13 -3.12
CA ARG A 44 -24.64 -15.76 -4.16
C ARG A 44 -23.23 -15.60 -3.57
N GLU A 45 -23.14 -15.14 -2.34
CA GLU A 45 -21.90 -14.90 -1.61
C GLU A 45 -21.17 -16.20 -1.22
N MET A 46 -21.87 -17.34 -1.20
CA MET A 46 -21.29 -18.67 -0.91
C MET A 46 -20.89 -19.43 -2.18
N THR A 47 -21.05 -18.81 -3.35
CA THR A 47 -20.73 -19.42 -4.65
C THR A 47 -19.70 -18.58 -5.38
N PHE A 48 -18.85 -19.24 -6.16
CA PHE A 48 -17.94 -18.54 -7.05
C PHE A 48 -18.73 -17.83 -8.16
N ASN A 49 -18.58 -16.51 -8.26
CA ASN A 49 -19.36 -15.66 -9.15
C ASN A 49 -18.48 -14.63 -9.87
N ASP A 50 -19.07 -13.87 -10.80
CA ASP A 50 -18.33 -12.88 -11.61
C ASP A 50 -17.58 -11.83 -10.76
N ASP A 51 -18.10 -11.48 -9.57
CA ASP A 51 -17.46 -10.54 -8.68
C ASP A 51 -16.17 -11.12 -8.08
N ASN A 52 -16.13 -12.45 -7.87
CA ASN A 52 -14.93 -13.16 -7.44
C ASN A 52 -13.89 -13.21 -8.59
N VAL A 53 -14.34 -13.44 -9.83
CA VAL A 53 -13.47 -13.43 -11.02
C VAL A 53 -12.78 -12.06 -11.14
N MET A 54 -13.53 -10.97 -11.04
CA MET A 54 -12.99 -9.61 -11.10
C MET A 54 -11.97 -9.35 -9.98
N SER A 55 -12.27 -9.81 -8.75
CA SER A 55 -11.35 -9.67 -7.61
C SER A 55 -10.07 -10.47 -7.83
N VAL A 56 -10.16 -11.72 -8.30
CA VAL A 56 -9.01 -12.58 -8.62
C VAL A 56 -8.11 -11.94 -9.67
N ILE A 57 -8.67 -11.41 -10.75
CA ILE A 57 -7.93 -10.70 -11.79
C ILE A 57 -7.22 -9.48 -11.20
N ALA A 58 -7.94 -8.64 -10.46
CA ALA A 58 -7.39 -7.43 -9.86
C ALA A 58 -6.23 -7.72 -8.89
N TYR A 59 -6.42 -8.65 -7.94
CA TYR A 59 -5.35 -9.03 -7.00
C TYR A 59 -4.16 -9.69 -7.68
N SER A 60 -4.38 -10.52 -8.72
CA SER A 60 -3.30 -11.12 -9.48
C SER A 60 -2.48 -10.08 -10.26
N CYS A 61 -3.13 -9.09 -10.86
CA CYS A 61 -2.45 -7.96 -11.50
C CYS A 61 -1.64 -7.15 -10.47
N LEU A 62 -2.26 -6.79 -9.34
CA LEU A 62 -1.57 -6.07 -8.28
C LEU A 62 -0.36 -6.86 -7.75
N PHE A 63 -0.47 -8.19 -7.60
CA PHE A 63 0.63 -9.05 -7.20
C PHE A 63 1.82 -8.93 -8.15
N ILE A 64 1.58 -9.05 -9.46
CA ILE A 64 2.65 -8.96 -10.47
C ILE A 64 3.36 -7.60 -10.40
N PHE A 65 2.60 -6.51 -10.36
CA PHE A 65 3.15 -5.15 -10.32
C PHE A 65 3.84 -4.83 -9.00
N ALA A 66 3.22 -5.13 -7.86
CA ALA A 66 3.80 -4.87 -6.54
C ALA A 66 5.06 -5.72 -6.30
N ALA A 67 5.01 -7.02 -6.56
CA ALA A 67 6.14 -7.91 -6.35
C ALA A 67 7.32 -7.54 -7.26
N SER A 68 7.10 -7.39 -8.57
CA SER A 68 8.18 -7.04 -9.49
C SER A 68 8.76 -5.65 -9.21
N GLY A 69 7.93 -4.64 -9.00
CA GLY A 69 8.34 -3.27 -8.75
C GLY A 69 9.16 -3.13 -7.47
N ASN A 70 8.65 -3.63 -6.34
CA ASN A 70 9.33 -3.53 -5.06
C ASN A 70 10.58 -4.41 -4.98
N LEU A 71 10.61 -5.57 -5.67
CA LEU A 71 11.81 -6.40 -5.78
C LEU A 71 12.92 -5.67 -6.55
N ILE A 72 12.60 -4.99 -7.65
CA ILE A 72 13.56 -4.17 -8.40
C ILE A 72 14.09 -3.04 -7.53
N VAL A 73 13.24 -2.35 -6.75
CA VAL A 73 13.67 -1.30 -5.80
C VAL A 73 14.64 -1.89 -4.78
N LEU A 74 14.25 -2.99 -4.13
CA LEU A 74 15.06 -3.65 -3.11
C LEU A 74 16.44 -4.06 -3.66
N VAL A 75 16.48 -4.75 -4.81
CA VAL A 75 17.74 -5.19 -5.45
C VAL A 75 18.59 -3.99 -5.86
N THR A 76 18.00 -2.93 -6.40
CA THR A 76 18.70 -1.71 -6.79
C THR A 76 19.36 -1.06 -5.56
N LEU A 77 18.65 -0.97 -4.44
CA LEU A 77 19.16 -0.36 -3.21
C LEU A 77 20.24 -1.22 -2.55
N LEU A 78 20.08 -2.54 -2.54
CA LEU A 78 21.09 -3.48 -2.02
C LEU A 78 22.38 -3.47 -2.84
N LYS A 79 22.29 -3.41 -4.17
CA LYS A 79 23.46 -3.33 -5.07
C LYS A 79 24.18 -1.96 -4.98
N SER A 80 23.46 -0.90 -4.67
CA SER A 80 23.97 0.46 -4.62
C SER A 80 24.72 0.76 -3.32
N ARG A 81 25.71 -0.04 -2.97
CA ARG A 81 26.57 0.15 -1.77
C ARG A 81 27.22 1.54 -1.66
N ARG A 82 27.29 2.29 -2.77
CA ARG A 82 27.97 3.60 -2.87
C ARG A 82 27.16 4.76 -2.29
N TYR A 83 25.85 4.58 -2.07
CA TYR A 83 24.96 5.63 -1.57
C TYR A 83 24.25 5.18 -0.30
N LYS A 84 24.95 5.14 0.84
CA LYS A 84 24.35 5.02 2.18
C LYS A 84 23.58 6.29 2.53
N SER A 85 22.53 6.59 1.77
CA SER A 85 21.58 7.65 2.13
C SER A 85 20.54 7.08 3.08
N ARG A 86 20.24 7.76 4.18
CA ARG A 86 19.17 7.39 5.12
C ARG A 86 17.84 7.20 4.41
N VAL A 87 17.52 8.06 3.46
CA VAL A 87 16.29 7.95 2.65
C VAL A 87 16.23 6.63 1.89
N ASN A 88 17.35 6.21 1.29
CA ASN A 88 17.40 4.90 0.61
C ASN A 88 17.18 3.74 1.57
N THR A 89 17.64 3.86 2.83
CA THR A 89 17.36 2.86 3.86
C THR A 89 15.87 2.81 4.17
N PHE A 90 15.21 3.95 4.34
CA PHE A 90 13.76 3.98 4.60
C PHE A 90 12.95 3.44 3.43
N ILE A 91 13.30 3.81 2.19
CA ILE A 91 12.65 3.28 0.99
C ILE A 91 12.87 1.76 0.86
N MET A 92 14.04 1.26 1.23
CA MET A 92 14.29 -0.18 1.28
C MET A 92 13.33 -0.89 2.25
N HIS A 93 13.11 -0.33 3.44
CA HIS A 93 12.17 -0.91 4.41
C HIS A 93 10.71 -0.74 4.00
N LEU A 94 10.37 0.35 3.31
CA LEU A 94 9.06 0.51 2.68
C LEU A 94 8.84 -0.59 1.63
N SER A 95 9.82 -0.80 0.74
CA SER A 95 9.74 -1.89 -0.26
C SER A 95 9.64 -3.28 0.38
N ILE A 96 10.26 -3.51 1.55
CA ILE A 96 10.10 -4.77 2.29
C ILE A 96 8.66 -4.89 2.82
N ALA A 97 8.08 -3.82 3.37
CA ALA A 97 6.68 -3.84 3.81
C ALA A 97 5.72 -4.13 2.66
N ASP A 98 5.92 -3.51 1.51
CA ASP A 98 5.12 -3.73 0.30
C ASP A 98 5.31 -5.15 -0.26
N LEU A 99 6.50 -5.75 -0.11
CA LEU A 99 6.72 -7.15 -0.46
C LEU A 99 6.01 -8.11 0.50
N VAL A 100 5.88 -7.78 1.78
CA VAL A 100 5.03 -8.55 2.71
C VAL A 100 3.57 -8.50 2.25
N VAL A 101 3.05 -7.33 1.87
CA VAL A 101 1.71 -7.21 1.28
C VAL A 101 1.61 -8.03 0.00
N ALA A 102 2.58 -7.89 -0.91
CA ALA A 102 2.57 -8.57 -2.20
C ALA A 102 2.63 -10.10 -2.09
N PHE A 103 3.51 -10.66 -1.26
CA PHE A 103 3.71 -12.12 -1.20
C PHE A 103 2.82 -12.85 -0.19
N ILE A 104 2.20 -12.15 0.74
CA ILE A 104 1.33 -12.77 1.73
C ILE A 104 -0.13 -12.37 1.48
N MET A 105 -0.43 -11.08 1.49
CA MET A 105 -1.82 -10.61 1.43
C MET A 105 -2.44 -10.81 0.06
N LEU A 106 -1.79 -10.43 -1.04
CA LEU A 106 -2.39 -10.52 -2.38
C LEU A 106 -2.66 -11.97 -2.82
N PRO A 107 -1.75 -12.95 -2.64
CA PRO A 107 -2.05 -14.35 -2.90
C PRO A 107 -3.12 -14.92 -1.98
N LEU A 108 -3.15 -14.49 -0.71
CA LEU A 108 -4.17 -14.88 0.25
C LEU A 108 -5.57 -14.43 -0.21
N GLU A 109 -5.73 -13.15 -0.58
CA GLU A 109 -6.99 -12.63 -1.11
C GLU A 109 -7.39 -13.33 -2.41
N THR A 110 -6.45 -13.58 -3.30
CA THR A 110 -6.69 -14.33 -4.56
C THR A 110 -7.21 -15.74 -4.27
N ALA A 111 -6.51 -16.49 -3.41
CA ALA A 111 -6.91 -17.85 -3.05
C ALA A 111 -8.28 -17.88 -2.37
N TRP A 112 -8.53 -16.95 -1.46
CA TRP A 112 -9.81 -16.85 -0.75
C TRP A 112 -10.98 -16.53 -1.67
N HIS A 113 -10.80 -15.67 -2.65
CA HIS A 113 -11.82 -15.42 -3.68
C HIS A 113 -12.05 -16.60 -4.61
N ILE A 114 -11.04 -17.43 -4.89
CA ILE A 114 -11.18 -18.65 -5.70
C ILE A 114 -11.94 -19.72 -4.92
N THR A 115 -11.57 -19.95 -3.66
CA THR A 115 -12.17 -21.02 -2.83
C THR A 115 -13.51 -20.63 -2.24
N VAL A 116 -13.82 -19.32 -2.17
CA VAL A 116 -15.00 -18.71 -1.55
C VAL A 116 -15.12 -19.00 -0.05
N SER A 117 -14.66 -20.16 0.41
CA SER A 117 -14.58 -20.57 1.81
C SER A 117 -13.12 -20.68 2.28
N TRP A 118 -12.91 -20.53 3.59
CA TRP A 118 -11.57 -20.71 4.18
C TRP A 118 -11.26 -22.20 4.30
N GLN A 119 -10.12 -22.64 3.74
CA GLN A 119 -9.73 -24.05 3.71
C GLN A 119 -8.38 -24.33 4.38
N ALA A 120 -7.69 -23.29 4.86
CA ALA A 120 -6.34 -23.44 5.37
C ALA A 120 -6.25 -23.77 6.88
N GLY A 121 -7.41 -23.88 7.57
CA GLY A 121 -7.49 -24.17 9.01
C GLY A 121 -7.23 -22.95 9.91
N ASP A 122 -7.42 -23.12 11.23
CA ASP A 122 -7.39 -22.04 12.22
C ASP A 122 -5.99 -21.47 12.42
N ALA A 123 -4.95 -22.30 12.48
CA ALA A 123 -3.57 -21.84 12.64
C ALA A 123 -3.13 -20.92 11.48
N ALA A 124 -3.44 -21.30 10.24
CA ALA A 124 -3.15 -20.47 9.08
C ALA A 124 -3.95 -19.17 9.09
N CYS A 125 -5.22 -19.19 9.52
CA CYS A 125 -6.04 -17.99 9.70
C CYS A 125 -5.32 -16.97 10.60
N ARG A 126 -4.91 -17.39 11.80
CA ARG A 126 -4.24 -16.54 12.79
C ARG A 126 -2.90 -15.98 12.30
N ILE A 127 -2.08 -16.84 11.72
CA ILE A 127 -0.74 -16.47 11.23
C ILE A 127 -0.85 -15.50 10.04
N LEU A 128 -1.70 -15.82 9.06
CA LEU A 128 -1.83 -15.01 7.86
C LEU A 128 -2.48 -13.65 8.15
N MET A 129 -3.44 -13.58 9.08
CA MET A 129 -4.03 -12.30 9.50
C MET A 129 -3.02 -11.42 10.25
N PHE A 130 -2.13 -12.01 11.06
CA PHE A 130 -1.01 -11.28 11.65
C PHE A 130 -0.11 -10.63 10.58
N PHE A 131 0.36 -11.40 9.59
CA PHE A 131 1.25 -10.89 8.55
C PHE A 131 0.54 -9.90 7.62
N ARG A 132 -0.76 -10.09 7.35
CA ARG A 132 -1.59 -9.13 6.62
C ARG A 132 -1.60 -7.77 7.30
N ALA A 133 -1.83 -7.75 8.61
CA ALA A 133 -1.81 -6.52 9.39
C ALA A 133 -0.40 -5.93 9.48
N LEU A 134 0.63 -6.77 9.68
CA LEU A 134 2.02 -6.34 9.75
C LEU A 134 2.45 -5.56 8.51
N GLY A 135 2.08 -6.01 7.32
CA GLY A 135 2.38 -5.28 6.07
C GLY A 135 1.81 -3.86 6.09
N PHE A 136 0.55 -3.69 6.45
CA PHE A 136 -0.10 -2.38 6.49
C PHE A 136 0.45 -1.45 7.58
N TYR A 137 0.63 -1.96 8.81
CA TYR A 137 1.22 -1.16 9.90
C TYR A 137 2.64 -0.73 9.57
N LEU A 138 3.45 -1.65 9.01
CA LEU A 138 4.84 -1.38 8.69
C LEU A 138 4.96 -0.32 7.58
N SER A 139 4.20 -0.43 6.48
CA SER A 139 4.17 0.58 5.42
C SER A 139 3.80 1.95 6.00
N SER A 140 2.76 2.03 6.81
CA SER A 140 2.31 3.27 7.43
C SER A 140 3.35 3.89 8.37
N PHE A 141 3.95 3.12 9.28
CA PHE A 141 4.94 3.63 10.23
C PHE A 141 6.28 3.97 9.57
N VAL A 142 6.66 3.27 8.50
CA VAL A 142 7.83 3.66 7.71
C VAL A 142 7.59 5.00 7.00
N LEU A 143 6.38 5.27 6.49
CA LEU A 143 6.02 6.57 5.93
C LEU A 143 6.09 7.69 6.97
N VAL A 144 5.64 7.45 8.20
CA VAL A 144 5.83 8.36 9.35
C VAL A 144 7.32 8.62 9.59
N THR A 145 8.13 7.57 9.62
CA THR A 145 9.58 7.68 9.82
C THR A 145 10.24 8.52 8.72
N ILE A 146 9.85 8.31 7.46
CA ILE A 146 10.32 9.11 6.31
C ILE A 146 9.96 10.59 6.51
N SER A 147 8.73 10.87 6.90
CA SER A 147 8.22 12.24 7.07
C SER A 147 8.93 12.97 8.21
N LEU A 148 9.11 12.31 9.33
CA LEU A 148 9.86 12.83 10.48
C LEU A 148 11.35 13.06 10.14
N ASP A 149 12.00 12.13 9.42
CA ASP A 149 13.39 12.33 8.99
C ASP A 149 13.52 13.54 8.06
N ARG A 150 12.58 13.75 7.15
CA ARG A 150 12.56 14.95 6.30
C ARG A 150 12.37 16.22 7.12
N TYR A 151 11.41 16.21 8.06
CA TYR A 151 11.19 17.33 8.97
C TYR A 151 12.48 17.71 9.73
N PHE A 152 13.09 16.76 10.40
CA PHE A 152 14.31 17.03 11.15
C PHE A 152 15.49 17.47 10.26
N SER A 153 15.61 16.92 9.06
CA SER A 153 16.69 17.28 8.12
C SER A 153 16.60 18.72 7.60
N ILE A 154 15.39 19.30 7.57
CA ILE A 154 15.13 20.63 7.00
C ILE A 154 14.94 21.67 8.11
N VAL A 155 14.14 21.35 9.12
CA VAL A 155 13.77 22.31 10.18
C VAL A 155 14.84 22.38 11.27
N HIS A 156 15.40 21.21 11.65
CA HIS A 156 16.43 21.07 12.69
C HIS A 156 17.65 20.30 12.16
N PRO A 157 18.49 20.95 11.34
CA PRO A 157 19.68 20.27 10.80
C PRO A 157 20.63 19.86 11.93
N MET A 158 20.90 18.56 12.04
CA MET A 158 21.83 17.98 13.01
C MET A 158 23.09 17.45 12.31
N SER A 159 24.11 17.06 13.10
CA SER A 159 25.26 16.34 12.56
C SER A 159 24.83 15.07 11.83
N ILE A 160 25.62 14.63 10.84
CA ILE A 160 25.31 13.43 10.04
C ILE A 160 25.20 12.20 10.95
N HIS A 161 26.10 12.08 11.94
CA HIS A 161 26.12 10.94 12.86
C HIS A 161 24.87 10.85 13.73
N ASP A 162 24.43 11.96 14.33
CA ASP A 162 23.23 12.02 15.17
C ASP A 162 21.97 11.75 14.36
N ALA A 163 21.93 12.25 13.14
CA ALA A 163 20.85 12.03 12.21
C ALA A 163 20.74 10.55 11.80
N ASP A 164 21.85 9.84 11.58
CA ASP A 164 21.86 8.41 11.26
C ASP A 164 21.42 7.55 12.45
N ARG A 165 21.90 7.89 13.66
CA ARG A 165 21.48 7.23 14.89
C ARG A 165 19.96 7.36 15.10
N ARG A 166 19.42 8.58 14.97
CA ARG A 166 17.98 8.84 15.08
C ARG A 166 17.19 8.06 14.03
N GLY A 167 17.64 8.04 12.77
CA GLY A 167 17.00 7.29 11.70
C GLY A 167 16.90 5.80 12.01
N LYS A 168 17.94 5.19 12.55
CA LYS A 168 17.93 3.79 12.98
C LYS A 168 16.93 3.55 14.13
N ILE A 169 16.92 4.43 15.14
CA ILE A 169 15.98 4.32 16.27
C ILE A 169 14.54 4.41 15.78
N MET A 170 14.21 5.42 14.96
CA MET A 170 12.85 5.57 14.42
C MET A 170 12.41 4.35 13.60
N LEU A 171 13.33 3.79 12.79
CA LEU A 171 13.04 2.60 12.00
C LEU A 171 12.84 1.35 12.85
N THR A 172 13.66 1.15 13.90
CA THR A 172 13.48 0.06 14.86
C THR A 172 12.14 0.18 15.58
N LEU A 173 11.77 1.40 16.01
CA LEU A 173 10.45 1.66 16.61
C LEU A 173 9.33 1.36 15.62
N ALA A 174 9.45 1.73 14.35
CA ALA A 174 8.44 1.41 13.34
C ALA A 174 8.21 -0.10 13.22
N TRP A 175 9.27 -0.92 13.21
CA TRP A 175 9.16 -2.37 13.19
C TRP A 175 8.51 -2.93 14.47
N LEU A 176 8.99 -2.52 15.63
CA LEU A 176 8.48 -3.00 16.93
C LEU A 176 7.00 -2.64 17.10
N LEU A 177 6.63 -1.39 16.82
CA LEU A 177 5.24 -0.94 16.92
C LEU A 177 4.34 -1.66 15.91
N SER A 178 4.83 -1.93 14.69
CA SER A 178 4.07 -2.70 13.69
C SER A 178 3.81 -4.14 14.15
N ILE A 179 4.81 -4.81 14.72
CA ILE A 179 4.66 -6.16 15.27
C ILE A 179 3.64 -6.15 16.41
N ILE A 180 3.80 -5.26 17.40
CA ILE A 180 2.91 -5.16 18.55
C ILE A 180 1.47 -4.86 18.13
N ALA A 181 1.27 -3.90 17.21
CA ALA A 181 -0.06 -3.54 16.71
C ALA A 181 -0.72 -4.67 15.88
N SER A 182 0.07 -5.58 15.31
CA SER A 182 -0.42 -6.72 14.52
C SER A 182 -0.78 -7.95 15.38
N LEU A 183 -0.21 -8.07 16.59
CA LEU A 183 -0.47 -9.22 17.47
C LEU A 183 -1.96 -9.48 17.75
N PRO A 184 -2.80 -8.46 18.02
CA PRO A 184 -4.23 -8.69 18.24
C PRO A 184 -4.92 -9.43 17.10
N GLN A 185 -4.47 -9.27 15.85
CA GLN A 185 -5.06 -9.96 14.69
C GLN A 185 -4.95 -11.49 14.82
N SER A 186 -3.81 -12.00 15.33
CA SER A 186 -3.60 -13.44 15.51
C SER A 186 -4.43 -14.04 16.66
N ILE A 187 -4.96 -13.21 17.55
CA ILE A 187 -5.80 -13.64 18.68
C ILE A 187 -7.27 -13.56 18.30
N ILE A 188 -7.66 -12.45 17.67
CA ILE A 188 -9.05 -12.11 17.38
C ILE A 188 -9.59 -12.93 16.20
N PHE A 189 -8.79 -13.12 15.15
CA PHE A 189 -9.20 -13.91 14.01
C PHE A 189 -9.14 -15.40 14.30
N HIS A 190 -10.19 -16.11 13.90
CA HIS A 190 -10.32 -17.55 14.05
C HIS A 190 -11.26 -18.11 12.98
N VAL A 191 -11.26 -19.42 12.80
CA VAL A 191 -12.15 -20.07 11.83
C VAL A 191 -13.51 -20.35 12.46
N GLU A 192 -14.55 -19.81 11.83
CA GLU A 192 -15.94 -20.05 12.19
C GLU A 192 -16.67 -20.81 11.07
N ARG A 193 -17.56 -21.73 11.50
CA ARG A 193 -18.42 -22.52 10.61
C ARG A 193 -19.79 -21.91 10.51
N HIS A 194 -20.35 -21.88 9.30
CA HIS A 194 -21.71 -21.39 9.12
C HIS A 194 -22.72 -22.32 9.81
N PRO A 195 -23.69 -21.79 10.59
CA PRO A 195 -24.62 -22.62 11.37
C PRO A 195 -25.43 -23.63 10.53
N LYS A 196 -25.90 -23.24 9.33
CA LYS A 196 -26.69 -24.07 8.42
C LYS A 196 -25.83 -24.87 7.44
N PHE A 197 -24.69 -24.32 6.99
CA PHE A 197 -23.84 -24.93 5.97
C PHE A 197 -22.46 -25.27 6.58
N LYS A 198 -22.37 -26.41 7.26
CA LYS A 198 -21.17 -26.82 8.02
C LYS A 198 -19.88 -26.94 7.19
N TRP A 199 -20.02 -27.05 5.87
CA TRP A 199 -18.89 -27.06 4.93
C TRP A 199 -18.32 -25.66 4.67
N PHE A 200 -19.10 -24.60 4.96
CA PHE A 200 -18.70 -23.22 4.72
C PHE A 200 -18.02 -22.68 5.96
N GLU A 201 -16.70 -22.54 5.87
CA GLU A 201 -15.84 -22.01 6.92
C GLU A 201 -15.27 -20.65 6.49
N GLN A 202 -15.10 -19.73 7.42
CA GLN A 202 -14.50 -18.43 7.17
C GLN A 202 -13.53 -18.05 8.29
N CYS A 203 -12.44 -17.33 7.93
CA CYS A 203 -11.52 -16.73 8.88
C CYS A 203 -12.03 -15.33 9.25
N VAL A 204 -12.63 -15.20 10.42
CA VAL A 204 -13.43 -14.03 10.83
C VAL A 204 -13.12 -13.59 12.27
N THR A 205 -13.64 -12.42 12.64
CA THR A 205 -13.63 -11.91 14.02
C THR A 205 -14.97 -12.09 14.72
N PHE A 206 -15.92 -12.74 14.07
CA PHE A 206 -17.29 -12.97 14.55
C PHE A 206 -17.25 -13.78 15.85
N ASN A 207 -18.15 -13.48 16.79
CA ASN A 207 -18.24 -14.15 18.11
C ASN A 207 -17.00 -14.00 19.04
N PHE A 208 -15.95 -13.28 18.63
CA PHE A 208 -14.78 -13.05 19.49
C PHE A 208 -15.07 -11.99 20.56
N PHE A 209 -15.73 -10.90 20.18
CA PHE A 209 -15.95 -9.77 21.08
C PHE A 209 -17.20 -10.00 21.93
N PRO A 210 -17.12 -9.82 23.28
CA PRO A 210 -18.25 -10.02 24.16
C PRO A 210 -19.35 -8.97 23.97
N THR A 211 -19.02 -7.77 23.47
CA THR A 211 -19.98 -6.70 23.17
C THR A 211 -19.58 -5.93 21.92
N GLU A 212 -20.57 -5.28 21.28
CA GLU A 212 -20.32 -4.40 20.11
C GLU A 212 -19.36 -3.24 20.44
N GLN A 213 -19.35 -2.79 21.72
CA GLN A 213 -18.43 -1.73 22.13
C GLN A 213 -16.96 -2.16 22.08
N HIS A 214 -16.64 -3.41 22.44
CA HIS A 214 -15.28 -3.94 22.34
C HIS A 214 -14.87 -4.10 20.88
N GLU A 215 -15.76 -4.55 20.01
CA GLU A 215 -15.54 -4.61 18.57
C GLU A 215 -15.26 -3.22 18.00
N LEU A 216 -16.09 -2.23 18.35
CA LEU A 216 -15.92 -0.85 17.94
C LEU A 216 -14.58 -0.27 18.42
N ALA A 217 -14.23 -0.47 19.70
CA ALA A 217 -12.97 0.00 20.26
C ALA A 217 -11.76 -0.57 19.51
N TYR A 218 -11.80 -1.87 19.18
CA TYR A 218 -10.76 -2.51 18.39
C TYR A 218 -10.67 -1.96 16.96
N ASN A 219 -11.78 -1.74 16.30
CA ASN A 219 -11.80 -1.19 14.95
C ASN A 219 -11.33 0.27 14.92
N LEU A 220 -11.73 1.08 15.91
CA LEU A 220 -11.21 2.44 16.10
C LEU A 220 -9.70 2.44 16.34
N PHE A 221 -9.21 1.53 17.18
CA PHE A 221 -7.77 1.36 17.39
C PHE A 221 -7.04 1.10 16.06
N ASN A 222 -7.55 0.22 15.21
CA ASN A 222 -6.96 -0.04 13.89
C ASN A 222 -6.97 1.21 12.99
N VAL A 223 -8.11 1.89 12.87
CA VAL A 223 -8.24 3.10 12.03
C VAL A 223 -7.31 4.21 12.52
N ILE A 224 -7.28 4.44 13.82
CA ILE A 224 -6.42 5.47 14.42
C ILE A 224 -4.95 5.12 14.18
N THR A 225 -4.54 3.89 14.46
CA THR A 225 -3.13 3.51 14.45
C THR A 225 -2.56 3.36 13.05
N VAL A 226 -3.33 2.79 12.09
CA VAL A 226 -2.87 2.58 10.71
C VAL A 226 -2.99 3.84 9.87
N TYR A 227 -3.97 4.70 10.14
CA TYR A 227 -4.30 5.77 9.22
C TYR A 227 -4.32 7.17 9.87
N LEU A 228 -5.18 7.42 10.88
CA LEU A 228 -5.38 8.78 11.41
C LEU A 228 -4.13 9.35 12.08
N LEU A 229 -3.49 8.59 12.97
CA LEU A 229 -2.27 9.01 13.65
C LEU A 229 -1.12 9.25 12.66
N PRO A 230 -0.79 8.33 11.74
CA PRO A 230 0.15 8.58 10.65
C PRO A 230 -0.20 9.82 9.84
N LEU A 231 -1.45 10.00 9.43
CA LEU A 231 -1.90 11.14 8.64
C LEU A 231 -1.63 12.47 9.37
N VAL A 232 -1.95 12.57 10.65
CA VAL A 232 -1.70 13.77 11.47
C VAL A 232 -0.20 14.07 11.56
N ILE A 233 0.64 13.06 11.84
CA ILE A 233 2.10 13.25 11.95
C ILE A 233 2.69 13.68 10.60
N ILE A 234 2.29 13.04 9.53
CA ILE A 234 2.76 13.32 8.18
C ILE A 234 2.35 14.74 7.75
N THR A 235 1.08 15.09 7.87
CA THR A 235 0.56 16.41 7.45
C THR A 235 1.21 17.52 8.26
N THR A 236 1.36 17.34 9.57
CA THR A 236 2.05 18.31 10.44
C THR A 236 3.51 18.46 10.03
N SER A 237 4.24 17.36 9.80
CA SER A 237 5.64 17.39 9.37
C SER A 237 5.83 18.16 8.07
N TYR A 238 5.03 17.87 7.04
CA TYR A 238 5.15 18.56 5.75
C TYR A 238 4.66 20.02 5.80
N SER A 239 3.64 20.34 6.60
CA SER A 239 3.21 21.73 6.82
C SER A 239 4.33 22.57 7.44
N LEU A 240 5.03 22.04 8.46
CA LEU A 240 6.18 22.72 9.08
C LEU A 240 7.37 22.83 8.14
N ILE A 241 7.63 21.83 7.31
CA ILE A 241 8.65 21.88 6.26
C ILE A 241 8.33 23.01 5.27
N LEU A 242 7.11 23.08 4.74
CA LEU A 242 6.68 24.09 3.79
C LEU A 242 6.76 25.49 4.40
N TYR A 243 6.32 25.66 5.63
CA TYR A 243 6.47 26.93 6.35
C TYR A 243 7.93 27.37 6.45
N LYS A 244 8.83 26.46 6.84
CA LYS A 244 10.28 26.76 6.95
C LYS A 244 10.90 27.11 5.61
N VAL A 245 10.61 26.35 4.57
CA VAL A 245 11.12 26.58 3.21
C VAL A 245 10.64 27.92 2.66
N SER A 246 9.36 28.25 2.81
CA SER A 246 8.79 29.54 2.39
C SER A 246 9.41 30.71 3.13
N LYS A 247 9.61 30.58 4.46
CA LYS A 247 10.25 31.62 5.26
C LYS A 247 11.70 31.86 4.85
N THR A 248 12.46 30.79 4.56
CA THR A 248 13.85 30.90 4.09
C THR A 248 13.91 31.54 2.70
N ALA A 249 13.02 31.12 1.77
CA ALA A 249 12.97 31.69 0.43
C ALA A 249 12.68 33.19 0.42
N ARG A 250 11.79 33.66 1.31
CA ARG A 250 11.50 35.11 1.46
C ARG A 250 12.73 35.88 1.95
N ARG A 251 13.45 35.35 2.95
CA ARG A 251 14.68 35.97 3.46
C ARG A 251 15.75 36.04 2.38
N ASP A 252 15.98 34.95 1.64
CA ASP A 252 16.94 34.90 0.55
C ASP A 252 16.61 35.94 -0.55
N GLU A 253 15.31 36.20 -0.77
CA GLU A 253 14.87 37.20 -1.75
C GLU A 253 15.06 38.64 -1.21
N GLU A 254 14.81 38.87 0.06
CA GLU A 254 15.05 40.15 0.75
C GLU A 254 16.57 40.47 0.72
N ASP A 255 17.42 39.50 1.11
CA ASP A 255 18.90 39.63 1.09
C ASP A 255 19.41 39.88 -0.32
N ARG A 256 18.83 39.24 -1.36
CA ARG A 256 19.19 39.49 -2.77
C ARG A 256 18.84 40.89 -3.22
N ARG A 257 17.67 41.39 -2.83
CA ARG A 257 17.22 42.75 -3.15
C ARG A 257 18.15 43.79 -2.49
N GLU A 258 18.48 43.57 -1.24
CA GLU A 258 19.39 44.42 -0.49
C GLU A 258 20.83 44.42 -1.10
N PHE A 259 21.34 43.24 -1.42
CA PHE A 259 22.65 43.09 -2.08
C PHE A 259 22.65 43.70 -3.50
N GLY A 260 21.56 43.55 -4.27
CA GLY A 260 21.41 44.19 -5.59
C GLY A 260 21.43 45.71 -5.52
N LEU A 261 20.88 46.30 -4.45
CA LEU A 261 20.99 47.76 -4.19
C LEU A 261 22.44 48.19 -3.87
N TYR A 262 23.20 47.37 -3.14
CA TYR A 262 24.60 47.68 -2.81
C TYR A 262 25.54 47.52 -4.01
N THR A 263 25.38 46.50 -4.87
CA THR A 263 26.21 46.28 -6.05
C THR A 263 25.99 47.30 -7.14
N HIS A 264 24.83 47.92 -7.23
CA HIS A 264 24.60 49.06 -8.15
C HIS A 264 25.34 50.34 -7.68
N ARG A 265 25.78 50.39 -6.44
CA ARG A 265 26.45 51.56 -5.82
C ARG A 265 27.95 51.42 -5.70
N SER A 266 28.54 50.25 -5.96
CA SER A 266 30.00 50.01 -5.82
C SER A 266 30.53 49.13 -6.97
N HIS A 267 31.09 49.78 -7.96
CA HIS A 267 31.95 49.15 -8.97
C HIS A 267 33.31 48.84 -8.32
N THR A 268 33.52 47.67 -7.80
CA THR A 268 34.84 47.05 -7.61
C THR A 268 34.83 46.04 -6.48
N TYR A 269 34.76 44.75 -6.81
CA TYR A 269 35.58 43.68 -6.20
C TYR A 269 35.25 42.35 -6.90
N PRO A 270 36.26 41.65 -7.48
CA PRO A 270 36.04 40.34 -8.09
C PRO A 270 35.80 39.29 -7.01
N LEU A 271 34.69 38.56 -7.15
CA LEU A 271 34.32 37.44 -6.26
C LEU A 271 35.47 36.41 -6.24
N SER A 272 36.02 36.13 -5.07
CA SER A 272 37.08 35.13 -4.88
C SER A 272 36.61 33.76 -5.42
N ARG A 273 37.47 33.06 -6.14
CA ARG A 273 37.26 31.73 -6.74
C ARG A 273 36.75 30.69 -5.71
N SER A 274 37.12 30.85 -4.43
CA SER A 274 36.63 30.03 -3.30
C SER A 274 35.14 30.27 -2.97
N GLY A 275 34.66 31.50 -3.08
CA GLY A 275 33.25 31.84 -2.88
C GLY A 275 32.33 31.23 -3.96
N LEU A 276 32.81 31.23 -5.23
CA LEU A 276 32.05 30.63 -6.34
C LEU A 276 31.90 29.11 -6.19
N ILE A 277 32.96 28.40 -5.76
CA ILE A 277 32.96 26.95 -5.54
C ILE A 277 32.07 26.59 -4.35
N SER A 278 32.06 27.37 -3.28
CA SER A 278 31.18 27.16 -2.12
C SER A 278 29.73 27.38 -2.47
N CYS A 279 29.39 28.40 -3.26
CA CYS A 279 28.03 28.68 -3.71
C CYS A 279 27.50 27.59 -4.65
N THR A 280 28.33 27.04 -5.55
CA THR A 280 27.97 25.94 -6.45
C THR A 280 27.70 24.63 -5.67
N ARG A 281 28.53 24.33 -4.67
CA ARG A 281 28.39 23.14 -3.82
C ARG A 281 27.16 23.21 -2.94
N ALA A 282 26.88 24.37 -2.36
CA ALA A 282 25.62 24.59 -1.60
C ALA A 282 24.39 24.46 -2.48
N GLY A 283 24.43 24.96 -3.72
CA GLY A 283 23.35 24.82 -4.69
C GLY A 283 23.08 23.37 -5.12
N ILE A 284 24.13 22.55 -5.32
CA ILE A 284 23.98 21.12 -5.67
C ILE A 284 23.36 20.33 -4.50
N ILE A 285 23.82 20.57 -3.27
CA ILE A 285 23.28 19.92 -2.07
C ILE A 285 21.83 20.33 -1.84
N GLY A 286 21.48 21.61 -2.08
CA GLY A 286 20.10 22.11 -2.01
C GLY A 286 19.18 21.41 -3.01
N LYS A 287 19.61 21.29 -4.27
CA LYS A 287 18.83 20.60 -5.32
C LYS A 287 18.59 19.12 -5.00
N ALA A 288 19.59 18.40 -4.45
CA ALA A 288 19.42 17.00 -4.05
C ALA A 288 18.43 16.85 -2.88
N ARG A 289 18.46 17.73 -1.89
CA ARG A 289 17.49 17.74 -0.77
C ARG A 289 16.07 18.01 -1.24
N ILE A 290 15.88 18.99 -2.13
CA ILE A 290 14.56 19.32 -2.70
C ILE A 290 14.01 18.15 -3.52
N ARG A 291 14.85 17.49 -4.33
CA ARG A 291 14.43 16.31 -5.12
C ARG A 291 13.96 15.17 -4.21
N THR A 292 14.67 14.88 -3.15
CA THR A 292 14.29 13.83 -2.19
C THR A 292 13.02 14.22 -1.45
N LEU A 293 12.86 15.47 -1.06
CA LEU A 293 11.63 15.96 -0.44
C LEU A 293 10.43 15.81 -1.37
N LYS A 294 10.56 16.19 -2.64
CA LYS A 294 9.49 16.00 -3.63
C LYS A 294 9.11 14.53 -3.78
N MET A 295 10.09 13.63 -3.87
CA MET A 295 9.85 12.19 -3.97
C MET A 295 9.06 11.67 -2.76
N THR A 296 9.50 11.97 -1.54
CA THR A 296 8.82 11.50 -0.32
C THR A 296 7.43 12.12 -0.17
N LEU A 297 7.24 13.36 -0.58
CA LEU A 297 5.92 14.01 -0.60
C LEU A 297 4.96 13.28 -1.55
N VAL A 298 5.42 12.91 -2.75
CA VAL A 298 4.57 12.18 -3.72
C VAL A 298 4.20 10.80 -3.18
N ILE A 299 5.15 10.03 -2.59
CA ILE A 299 4.88 8.73 -1.97
C ILE A 299 3.76 8.86 -0.91
N VAL A 300 3.90 9.83 -0.01
CA VAL A 300 2.88 10.07 1.03
C VAL A 300 1.54 10.49 0.44
N THR A 301 1.54 11.35 -0.58
CA THR A 301 0.31 11.79 -1.24
C THR A 301 -0.40 10.59 -1.89
N VAL A 302 0.32 9.70 -2.55
CA VAL A 302 -0.22 8.47 -3.12
C VAL A 302 -0.86 7.59 -2.03
N PHE A 303 -0.16 7.38 -0.91
CA PHE A 303 -0.70 6.63 0.22
C PHE A 303 -2.01 7.25 0.73
N VAL A 304 -2.04 8.55 0.99
CA VAL A 304 -3.24 9.25 1.47
C VAL A 304 -4.39 9.13 0.47
N LEU A 305 -4.14 9.38 -0.82
CA LEU A 305 -5.18 9.31 -1.85
C LEU A 305 -5.77 7.90 -2.00
N CYS A 306 -4.93 6.87 -1.96
CA CYS A 306 -5.39 5.49 -2.10
C CYS A 306 -6.19 5.02 -0.87
N TRP A 307 -5.75 5.36 0.34
CA TRP A 307 -6.35 4.82 1.57
C TRP A 307 -7.53 5.64 2.10
N THR A 308 -7.59 6.96 1.83
CA THR A 308 -8.66 7.83 2.35
C THR A 308 -10.07 7.32 2.02
N PRO A 309 -10.40 6.97 0.75
CA PRO A 309 -11.77 6.55 0.42
C PRO A 309 -12.20 5.29 1.19
N TYR A 310 -11.28 4.33 1.35
CA TYR A 310 -11.53 3.11 2.11
C TYR A 310 -11.78 3.40 3.59
N PHE A 311 -10.93 4.21 4.23
CA PHE A 311 -11.10 4.53 5.65
C PHE A 311 -12.33 5.41 5.92
N LEU A 312 -12.72 6.29 5.01
CA LEU A 312 -13.97 7.04 5.10
C LEU A 312 -15.19 6.09 5.09
N MET A 313 -15.20 5.11 4.17
CA MET A 313 -16.25 4.11 4.10
C MET A 313 -16.31 3.26 5.39
N VAL A 314 -15.16 2.78 5.88
CA VAL A 314 -15.08 1.99 7.12
C VAL A 314 -15.55 2.82 8.32
N SER A 315 -15.18 4.09 8.41
CA SER A 315 -15.62 4.98 9.49
C SER A 315 -17.13 5.23 9.42
N TRP A 316 -17.67 5.43 8.22
CA TRP A 316 -19.12 5.57 8.03
C TRP A 316 -19.86 4.32 8.53
N PHE A 317 -19.41 3.12 8.19
CA PHE A 317 -20.01 1.87 8.66
C PHE A 317 -20.07 1.79 10.19
N TRP A 318 -19.11 2.37 10.92
CA TRP A 318 -19.11 2.34 12.39
C TRP A 318 -19.94 3.47 13.02
N ILE A 319 -20.11 4.60 12.32
CA ILE A 319 -20.91 5.73 12.80
C ILE A 319 -22.40 5.50 12.58
N ASP A 320 -22.76 5.01 11.39
CA ASP A 320 -24.14 4.78 10.98
C ASP A 320 -24.26 3.44 10.24
N ARG A 321 -24.44 2.37 11.02
CA ARG A 321 -24.60 0.99 10.50
C ARG A 321 -25.80 0.83 9.58
N GLU A 322 -26.93 1.51 9.88
CA GLU A 322 -28.18 1.35 9.11
C GLU A 322 -28.01 1.91 7.70
N SER A 323 -27.47 3.11 7.57
CA SER A 323 -27.21 3.72 6.27
C SER A 323 -26.14 2.93 5.48
N ALA A 324 -25.10 2.46 6.17
CA ALA A 324 -23.97 1.74 5.55
C ALA A 324 -24.31 0.30 5.12
N LYS A 325 -25.37 -0.33 5.64
CA LYS A 325 -25.83 -1.67 5.20
C LYS A 325 -26.21 -1.69 3.71
N ASN A 326 -26.60 -0.56 3.15
CA ASN A 326 -27.00 -0.44 1.76
C ASN A 326 -25.81 -0.25 0.79
N ILE A 327 -24.56 -0.17 1.30
CA ILE A 327 -23.38 -0.04 0.45
C ILE A 327 -23.13 -1.38 -0.26
N ASP A 328 -23.11 -1.35 -1.59
CA ASP A 328 -22.80 -2.53 -2.41
C ASP A 328 -21.43 -3.11 -2.03
N THR A 329 -21.37 -4.41 -1.83
CA THR A 329 -20.13 -5.15 -1.54
C THR A 329 -19.07 -4.97 -2.62
N LYS A 330 -19.46 -4.69 -3.86
CA LYS A 330 -18.53 -4.34 -4.96
C LYS A 330 -17.80 -3.05 -4.70
N VAL A 331 -18.48 -2.04 -4.16
CA VAL A 331 -17.86 -0.76 -3.78
C VAL A 331 -16.84 -0.98 -2.67
N GLN A 332 -17.18 -1.76 -1.64
CA GLN A 332 -16.27 -2.07 -0.54
C GLN A 332 -15.01 -2.78 -1.04
N ARG A 333 -15.16 -3.79 -1.90
CA ARG A 333 -14.04 -4.52 -2.52
C ARG A 333 -13.20 -3.61 -3.41
N GLY A 334 -13.85 -2.80 -4.25
CA GLY A 334 -13.17 -1.85 -5.14
C GLY A 334 -12.34 -0.83 -4.38
N LEU A 335 -12.87 -0.25 -3.30
CA LEU A 335 -12.14 0.69 -2.45
C LEU A 335 -10.96 0.02 -1.73
N PHE A 336 -11.10 -1.22 -1.30
CA PHE A 336 -10.00 -1.96 -0.70
C PHE A 336 -8.89 -2.28 -1.73
N ILE A 337 -9.25 -2.74 -2.92
CA ILE A 337 -8.31 -2.97 -4.04
C ILE A 337 -7.58 -1.67 -4.38
N PHE A 338 -8.30 -0.55 -4.45
CA PHE A 338 -7.71 0.77 -4.68
C PHE A 338 -6.74 1.16 -3.57
N ALA A 339 -7.08 0.95 -2.29
CA ALA A 339 -6.19 1.22 -1.18
C ALA A 339 -4.88 0.43 -1.27
N VAL A 340 -4.97 -0.87 -1.55
CA VAL A 340 -3.80 -1.76 -1.64
C VAL A 340 -2.95 -1.47 -2.88
N SER A 341 -3.51 -0.85 -3.93
CA SER A 341 -2.75 -0.45 -5.11
C SER A 341 -1.63 0.54 -4.82
N SER A 342 -1.64 1.22 -3.65
CA SER A 342 -0.53 2.07 -3.18
C SER A 342 0.82 1.34 -3.21
N ALA A 343 0.88 0.06 -2.82
CA ALA A 343 2.09 -0.76 -2.88
C ALA A 343 2.64 -0.97 -4.31
N CYS A 344 1.80 -0.83 -5.34
CA CYS A 344 2.23 -0.87 -6.74
C CYS A 344 2.78 0.49 -7.23
N LEU A 345 2.29 1.58 -6.64
CA LEU A 345 2.64 2.94 -7.05
C LEU A 345 3.97 3.41 -6.46
N ASP A 346 4.37 2.92 -5.29
CA ASP A 346 5.61 3.30 -4.62
C ASP A 346 6.87 3.06 -5.49
N PRO A 347 7.06 1.90 -6.16
CA PRO A 347 8.17 1.69 -7.09
C PRO A 347 8.15 2.64 -8.30
N ILE A 348 6.95 2.99 -8.78
CA ILE A 348 6.79 3.92 -9.91
C ILE A 348 7.28 5.31 -9.49
N VAL A 349 6.82 5.79 -8.33
CA VAL A 349 7.25 7.08 -7.78
C VAL A 349 8.76 7.09 -7.56
N TYR A 350 9.32 6.04 -6.94
CA TYR A 350 10.76 5.94 -6.77
C TYR A 350 11.49 5.97 -8.11
N GLY A 351 10.98 5.30 -9.14
CA GLY A 351 11.53 5.28 -10.49
C GLY A 351 11.55 6.65 -11.17
N MET A 352 10.51 7.47 -10.99
CA MET A 352 10.47 8.82 -11.54
C MET A 352 11.61 9.69 -11.01
N PHE A 353 11.98 9.53 -9.74
CA PHE A 353 13.01 10.33 -9.10
C PHE A 353 14.41 9.70 -9.11
N THR A 354 14.58 8.43 -9.51
CA THR A 354 15.85 7.71 -9.36
C THR A 354 16.31 7.06 -10.66
N ALA A 355 17.37 7.61 -11.28
CA ALA A 355 17.91 7.07 -12.54
C ALA A 355 18.48 5.65 -12.39
N ALA A 356 19.04 5.31 -11.23
CA ALA A 356 19.59 3.98 -10.97
C ALA A 356 18.48 2.90 -11.05
N PHE A 357 17.31 3.18 -10.51
CA PHE A 357 16.16 2.29 -10.62
C PHE A 357 15.74 2.09 -12.08
N ARG A 358 15.59 3.18 -12.86
CA ARG A 358 15.22 3.07 -14.28
C ARG A 358 16.19 2.22 -15.06
N LYS A 359 17.50 2.35 -14.80
CA LYS A 359 18.54 1.53 -15.44
C LYS A 359 18.41 0.05 -15.06
N GLU A 360 18.15 -0.26 -13.79
CA GLU A 360 17.99 -1.64 -13.34
C GLU A 360 16.68 -2.24 -13.87
N ALA A 361 15.58 -1.49 -13.85
CA ALA A 361 14.30 -1.91 -14.43
C ALA A 361 14.43 -2.26 -15.92
N MET A 362 15.13 -1.42 -16.71
CA MET A 362 15.40 -1.72 -18.11
C MET A 362 16.25 -2.99 -18.32
N ARG A 363 17.19 -3.28 -17.42
CA ARG A 363 17.96 -4.54 -17.46
C ARG A 363 17.07 -5.76 -17.24
N TRP A 364 16.14 -5.67 -16.29
CA TRP A 364 15.19 -6.75 -16.00
C TRP A 364 14.24 -6.98 -17.19
N VAL A 365 13.74 -5.92 -17.81
CA VAL A 365 12.91 -5.99 -19.00
C VAL A 365 13.70 -6.63 -20.17
N GLY A 366 14.96 -6.23 -20.38
CA GLY A 366 15.83 -6.82 -21.39
C GLY A 366 16.06 -8.31 -21.14
N TRP A 367 16.41 -8.69 -19.91
CA TRP A 367 16.60 -10.09 -19.53
C TRP A 367 15.34 -10.94 -19.75
N PHE A 368 14.18 -10.40 -19.39
CA PHE A 368 12.90 -11.09 -19.56
C PHE A 368 12.55 -11.25 -21.05
N LYS A 369 12.75 -10.22 -21.86
CA LYS A 369 12.59 -10.27 -23.31
C LYS A 369 13.49 -11.32 -23.94
N ASP A 370 14.78 -11.37 -23.55
CA ASP A 370 15.73 -12.38 -24.04
C ASP A 370 15.33 -13.81 -23.64
N ARG A 371 14.73 -13.95 -22.44
CA ARG A 371 14.22 -15.23 -21.96
C ARG A 371 13.01 -15.70 -22.77
N LEU A 372 12.05 -14.78 -23.04
CA LEU A 372 10.87 -15.06 -23.87
C LEU A 372 11.27 -15.39 -25.30
N ASN A 373 12.24 -14.68 -25.89
CA ASN A 373 12.77 -14.99 -27.22
C ASN A 373 13.38 -16.40 -27.26
N ARG A 374 14.13 -16.80 -26.23
CA ARG A 374 14.71 -18.16 -26.13
C ARG A 374 13.65 -19.24 -25.96
N MET A 375 12.48 -18.94 -25.42
CA MET A 375 11.35 -19.86 -25.28
C MET A 375 10.44 -19.89 -26.52
N GLY A 376 10.78 -19.16 -27.60
CA GLY A 376 10.00 -19.13 -28.85
C GLY A 376 8.67 -18.36 -28.75
N LEU A 377 8.41 -17.67 -27.66
CA LEU A 377 7.16 -16.93 -27.43
C LEU A 377 7.15 -15.51 -28.03
N TYR A 378 8.24 -15.07 -28.65
CA TYR A 378 8.40 -13.71 -29.21
C TYR A 378 8.86 -13.75 -30.71
N THR A 379 8.29 -14.65 -31.52
CA THR A 379 8.48 -14.62 -32.97
C THR A 379 7.17 -14.28 -33.65
N MET A 380 6.74 -13.03 -33.55
CA MET A 380 5.79 -12.40 -34.48
C MET A 380 6.20 -10.95 -34.72
N THR A 381 7.30 -10.74 -35.45
CA THR A 381 7.44 -9.56 -36.28
C THR A 381 7.27 -10.03 -37.70
N PRO A 382 6.32 -9.51 -38.47
CA PRO A 382 6.28 -9.80 -39.91
C PRO A 382 7.53 -9.17 -40.53
N ASN A 383 8.34 -10.00 -41.18
CA ASN A 383 9.36 -9.57 -42.13
C ASN A 383 8.66 -8.88 -43.31
N THR A 384 8.51 -7.56 -43.25
CA THR A 384 8.25 -6.72 -44.39
C THR A 384 9.54 -5.96 -44.71
N ALA A 385 10.45 -6.60 -45.39
CA ALA A 385 11.46 -5.91 -46.18
C ALA A 385 12.13 -6.90 -47.17
N SER A 386 12.12 -6.53 -48.43
CA SER A 386 12.87 -7.01 -49.56
C SER A 386 12.16 -8.02 -50.48
N GLU A 387 11.21 -7.49 -51.19
CA GLU A 387 10.97 -7.87 -52.57
C GLU A 387 10.93 -6.58 -53.42
N GLN A 388 12.09 -6.04 -53.72
CA GLN A 388 12.33 -5.12 -54.83
C GLN A 388 13.83 -5.16 -55.12
N ASP A 389 14.19 -5.90 -56.18
CA ASP A 389 15.15 -5.54 -57.21
C ASP A 389 15.61 -6.80 -57.94
N ASN A 390 14.81 -7.18 -58.93
CA ASN A 390 15.32 -7.90 -60.11
C ASN A 390 14.39 -7.57 -61.28
N PHE A 391 14.64 -6.42 -61.90
CA PHE A 391 14.35 -6.19 -63.32
C PHE A 391 15.24 -5.00 -63.80
N LYS A 392 16.44 -5.27 -64.18
CA LYS A 392 17.12 -4.86 -65.43
C LYS A 392 18.56 -5.29 -65.45
#